data_d2292d4bd1a80f6ba6329e3afdd6ab3a
#
_entry.id   d2292d4bd1a80f6ba6329e3afdd6ab3a
#
_cell.length_a   1.000
_cell.length_b   1.000
_cell.length_c   1.000
_cell.angle_alpha   90.00
_cell.angle_beta   90.00
_cell.angle_gamma   90.00
#
_symmetry.space_group_name_H-M   'P 1'
#
loop_
_entity.id
_entity.type
_entity.pdbx_description
1 polymer ?
#
loop_
_entity_poly.entity_id
_entity_poly.type
_entity_poly.pdbx_seq_one_letter_code
_entity_poly.pdbx_strand_id
1 'polypeptide(L)'
;LDAVRSQRYSSFVSGGETGAALLDAILLERRLEFAFEMDRFYTMKRLGLSVNRSATDGHYADGTGTVAEALTLAAGDFRWQFPIPQNAIDLNPNMQQNPGY
;
A
#
# COMPACT_ATOMS: atom_id res chain seq x y z
N LEU A 1 8.70 -17.91 5.04
CA LEU A 1 7.73 -17.38 6.00
C LEU A 1 8.16 -17.75 7.43
N ASP A 2 8.23 -19.02 7.77
CA ASP A 2 8.52 -19.52 9.13
C ASP A 2 9.89 -19.08 9.66
N ALA A 3 10.90 -19.00 8.79
CA ALA A 3 12.23 -18.50 9.17
C ALA A 3 12.20 -17.04 9.65
N VAL A 4 11.33 -16.21 9.09
CA VAL A 4 11.14 -14.82 9.55
C VAL A 4 10.34 -14.81 10.85
N ARG A 5 9.22 -15.50 10.89
CA ARG A 5 8.32 -15.54 12.05
C ARG A 5 9.02 -16.06 13.30
N SER A 6 9.83 -17.11 13.17
CA SER A 6 10.58 -17.67 14.31
C SER A 6 11.58 -16.70 14.94
N GLN A 7 12.02 -15.69 14.19
CA GLN A 7 12.90 -14.64 14.69
C GLN A 7 12.13 -13.43 15.29
N ARG A 8 10.84 -13.29 14.97
CA ARG A 8 10.02 -12.16 15.38
C ARG A 8 9.08 -12.48 16.55
N TYR A 9 8.62 -13.72 16.64
CA TYR A 9 7.65 -14.12 17.65
C TYR A 9 8.28 -15.08 18.67
N SER A 10 8.19 -14.75 19.96
CA SER A 10 8.82 -15.50 21.06
C SER A 10 8.28 -16.94 21.24
N SER A 11 7.09 -17.21 20.73
CA SER A 11 6.43 -18.52 20.85
C SER A 11 5.84 -18.96 19.50
N PHE A 12 6.67 -18.85 18.46
CA PHE A 12 6.23 -19.19 17.12
C PHE A 12 5.95 -20.69 16.97
N VAL A 13 4.80 -20.98 16.41
CA VAL A 13 4.42 -22.33 15.94
C VAL A 13 3.99 -22.18 14.47
N SER A 14 4.56 -23.01 13.60
CA SER A 14 4.19 -22.99 12.17
C SER A 14 2.70 -23.31 11.99
N GLY A 15 2.01 -22.49 11.21
CA GLY A 15 0.61 -22.70 10.85
C GLY A 15 0.42 -23.74 9.73
N GLY A 16 1.50 -24.12 9.03
CA GLY A 16 1.44 -25.05 7.91
C GLY A 16 0.64 -24.52 6.72
N GLU A 17 0.56 -23.20 6.56
CA GLU A 17 -0.22 -22.55 5.50
C GLU A 17 0.24 -23.00 4.11
N THR A 18 -0.71 -23.22 3.22
CA THR A 18 -0.48 -23.61 1.82
C THR A 18 -1.39 -22.85 0.87
N GLY A 19 -1.07 -22.83 -0.42
CA GLY A 19 -1.90 -22.20 -1.44
C GLY A 19 -2.17 -20.72 -1.18
N ALA A 20 -3.43 -20.31 -1.27
CA ALA A 20 -3.86 -18.92 -1.06
C ALA A 20 -3.58 -18.44 0.37
N ALA A 21 -3.82 -19.28 1.38
CA ALA A 21 -3.54 -18.92 2.77
C ALA A 21 -2.06 -18.61 3.01
N LEU A 22 -1.16 -19.35 2.37
CA LEU A 22 0.28 -19.07 2.43
C LEU A 22 0.61 -17.71 1.78
N LEU A 23 -0.01 -17.39 0.65
CA LEU A 23 0.19 -16.11 0.00
C LEU A 23 -0.28 -14.95 0.88
N ASP A 24 -1.46 -15.06 1.48
CA ASP A 24 -2.00 -14.05 2.39
C ASP A 24 -1.09 -13.87 3.62
N ALA A 25 -0.60 -14.96 4.18
CA ALA A 25 0.33 -14.94 5.29
C ALA A 25 1.67 -14.26 4.92
N ILE A 26 2.22 -14.53 3.74
CA ILE A 26 3.43 -13.88 3.22
C ILE A 26 3.19 -12.38 3.03
N LEU A 27 2.06 -11.98 2.46
CA LEU A 27 1.73 -10.57 2.24
C LEU A 27 1.53 -9.81 3.56
N LEU A 28 0.96 -10.48 4.58
CA LEU A 28 0.84 -9.91 5.92
C LEU A 28 2.21 -9.70 6.56
N GLU A 29 3.07 -10.72 6.57
CA GLU A 29 4.43 -10.60 7.12
C GLU A 29 5.24 -9.54 6.38
N ARG A 30 5.14 -9.51 5.05
CA ARG A 30 5.79 -8.46 4.24
C ARG A 30 5.33 -7.05 4.66
N ARG A 31 4.04 -6.87 4.91
CA ARG A 31 3.49 -5.60 5.39
C ARG A 31 4.04 -5.20 6.75
N LEU A 32 4.23 -6.16 7.65
CA LEU A 32 4.77 -5.92 8.99
C LEU A 32 6.28 -5.65 8.95
N GLU A 33 7.01 -6.42 8.19
CA GLU A 33 8.48 -6.33 8.09
C GLU A 33 8.93 -5.02 7.42
N PHE A 34 8.24 -4.61 6.36
CA PHE A 34 8.53 -3.39 5.59
C PHE A 34 7.62 -2.20 5.95
N ALA A 35 7.16 -2.15 7.20
CA ALA A 35 6.40 -1.00 7.69
C ALA A 35 7.25 0.28 7.54
N PHE A 36 6.63 1.34 7.00
CA PHE A 36 7.27 2.65 6.73
C PHE A 36 8.34 2.68 5.62
N GLU A 37 8.57 1.58 4.90
CA GLU A 37 9.54 1.50 3.80
C GLU A 37 8.92 1.69 2.41
N MET A 38 7.71 2.23 2.33
CA MET A 38 6.92 2.44 1.10
C MET A 38 6.60 1.17 0.29
N ASP A 39 7.04 -0.01 0.70
CA ASP A 39 6.79 -1.29 0.03
C ASP A 39 5.30 -1.55 -0.18
N ARG A 40 4.47 -1.16 0.79
CA ARG A 40 3.03 -1.40 0.77
C ARG A 40 2.33 -0.78 -0.44
N PHE A 41 2.70 0.44 -0.83
CA PHE A 41 2.13 1.11 -2.00
C PHE A 41 2.37 0.29 -3.28
N TYR A 42 3.61 -0.11 -3.53
CA TYR A 42 3.97 -0.87 -4.72
C TYR A 42 3.37 -2.28 -4.73
N THR A 43 3.33 -2.93 -3.57
CA THR A 43 2.70 -4.24 -3.41
C THR A 43 1.21 -4.17 -3.73
N MET A 44 0.48 -3.18 -3.21
CA MET A 44 -0.95 -3.01 -3.48
C MET A 44 -1.21 -2.69 -4.95
N LYS A 45 -0.43 -1.79 -5.54
CA LYS A 45 -0.54 -1.45 -6.96
C LYS A 45 -0.32 -2.68 -7.86
N ARG A 46 0.73 -3.45 -7.60
CA ARG A 46 1.07 -4.66 -8.38
C ARG A 46 -0.02 -5.73 -8.29
N LEU A 47 -0.64 -5.87 -7.13
CA LEU A 47 -1.69 -6.88 -6.89
C LEU A 47 -3.10 -6.37 -7.23
N GLY A 48 -3.25 -5.13 -7.67
CA GLY A 48 -4.56 -4.55 -7.96
C GLY A 48 -5.46 -4.47 -6.73
N LEU A 49 -4.90 -4.14 -5.56
CA LEU A 49 -5.65 -4.03 -4.32
C LEU A 49 -6.17 -2.60 -4.12
N SER A 50 -7.32 -2.47 -3.49
CA SER A 50 -7.86 -1.18 -3.05
C SER A 50 -7.36 -0.80 -1.66
N VAL A 51 -7.26 0.50 -1.38
CA VAL A 51 -7.11 1.03 -0.03
C VAL A 51 -8.50 1.26 0.57
N ASN A 52 -8.72 0.74 1.76
CA ASN A 52 -9.90 1.05 2.57
C ASN A 52 -9.40 1.36 3.99
N ARG A 53 -9.61 2.59 4.43
CA ARG A 53 -9.27 3.05 5.78
C ARG A 53 -10.54 3.22 6.59
N SER A 54 -10.47 2.91 7.87
CA SER A 54 -11.55 3.21 8.81
C SER A 54 -11.62 4.72 9.06
N ALA A 55 -12.82 5.28 9.15
CA ALA A 55 -13.02 6.67 9.54
C ALA A 55 -12.56 6.98 10.98
N THR A 56 -12.38 5.93 11.80
CA THR A 56 -11.92 6.03 13.18
C THR A 56 -10.41 5.85 13.36
N ASP A 57 -9.71 5.38 12.30
CA ASP A 57 -8.26 5.22 12.34
C ASP A 57 -7.61 6.59 12.11
N GLY A 58 -7.54 7.39 13.14
CA GLY A 58 -7.12 8.79 13.14
C GLY A 58 -6.10 9.16 12.08
N HIS A 59 -6.43 10.14 11.24
CA HIS A 59 -5.56 10.60 10.17
C HIS A 59 -4.45 11.51 10.65
N TYR A 60 -4.70 12.18 11.75
CA TYR A 60 -3.73 13.01 12.46
C TYR A 60 -3.62 12.55 13.91
N ALA A 61 -2.51 12.88 14.55
CA ALA A 61 -2.26 12.52 15.95
C ALA A 61 -3.32 13.07 16.95
N ASP A 62 -4.04 14.10 16.55
CA ASP A 62 -5.14 14.71 17.30
C ASP A 62 -6.53 14.13 16.99
N GLY A 63 -6.61 13.12 16.11
CA GLY A 63 -7.87 12.50 15.70
C GLY A 63 -8.73 13.35 14.75
N THR A 64 -8.22 14.47 14.26
CA THR A 64 -8.91 15.34 13.31
C THR A 64 -8.51 15.04 11.85
N GLY A 65 -9.16 15.65 10.87
CA GLY A 65 -8.73 15.61 9.47
C GLY A 65 -9.25 14.45 8.65
N THR A 66 -10.43 13.95 8.92
CA THR A 66 -11.13 13.02 8.03
C THR A 66 -11.66 13.73 6.80
N VAL A 67 -11.02 13.49 5.67
CA VAL A 67 -11.62 13.77 4.37
C VAL A 67 -12.13 12.43 3.83
N ALA A 68 -13.40 12.34 3.51
CA ALA A 68 -14.03 11.09 3.07
C ALA A 68 -13.32 10.49 1.83
N GLU A 69 -12.83 11.34 0.95
CA GLU A 69 -12.09 10.93 -0.24
C GLU A 69 -10.71 10.32 0.05
N ALA A 70 -10.15 10.59 1.23
CA ALA A 70 -8.87 10.00 1.65
C ALA A 70 -9.01 8.60 2.25
N LEU A 71 -10.23 8.12 2.51
CA LEU A 71 -10.49 6.82 3.15
C LEU A 71 -10.39 5.66 2.17
N THR A 72 -10.67 5.90 0.90
CA THR A 72 -10.70 4.86 -0.12
C THR A 72 -9.90 5.22 -1.35
N LEU A 73 -9.25 4.22 -1.95
CA LEU A 73 -8.63 4.31 -3.26
C LEU A 73 -8.91 3.00 -3.99
N ALA A 74 -9.68 3.06 -5.06
CA ALA A 74 -10.02 1.88 -5.86
C ALA A 74 -8.79 1.30 -6.55
N ALA A 75 -8.78 0.00 -6.84
CA ALA A 75 -7.67 -0.69 -7.48
C ALA A 75 -7.24 -0.08 -8.84
N GLY A 76 -8.21 0.41 -9.63
CA GLY A 76 -7.96 1.02 -10.94
C GLY A 76 -7.88 2.55 -10.94
N ASP A 77 -7.81 3.18 -9.78
CA ASP A 77 -7.80 4.64 -9.66
C ASP A 77 -6.53 5.25 -10.28
N PHE A 78 -6.67 6.38 -10.99
CA PHE A 78 -5.54 7.06 -11.63
C PHE A 78 -4.46 7.50 -10.63
N ARG A 79 -4.83 7.78 -9.39
CA ARG A 79 -3.92 8.18 -8.30
C ARG A 79 -2.89 7.12 -7.89
N TRP A 80 -3.03 5.88 -8.39
CA TRP A 80 -1.95 4.89 -8.31
C TRP A 80 -0.74 5.20 -9.21
N GLN A 81 -0.88 6.15 -10.11
CA GLN A 81 0.22 6.69 -10.91
C GLN A 81 0.56 8.07 -10.35
N PHE A 82 1.85 8.35 -10.21
CA PHE A 82 2.24 9.69 -9.81
C PHE A 82 2.07 10.65 -10.99
N PRO A 83 1.69 11.92 -10.74
CA PRO A 83 1.69 12.93 -11.78
C PRO A 83 3.12 13.17 -12.29
N ILE A 84 3.22 13.47 -13.58
CA ILE A 84 4.49 13.95 -14.14
C ILE A 84 4.73 15.36 -13.61
N PRO A 85 5.92 15.67 -13.05
CA PRO A 85 6.22 17.01 -12.56
C PRO A 85 6.04 18.07 -13.64
N GLN A 86 5.39 19.18 -13.30
CA GLN A 86 5.06 20.24 -14.27
C GLN A 86 6.29 20.77 -15.03
N ASN A 87 7.42 20.91 -14.34
CA ASN A 87 8.66 21.34 -14.98
C ASN A 87 9.16 20.38 -16.08
N ALA A 88 8.88 19.09 -15.97
CA ALA A 88 9.24 18.14 -17.02
C ALA A 88 8.35 18.30 -18.25
N ILE A 89 7.06 18.60 -18.05
CA ILE A 89 6.11 18.88 -19.12
C ILE A 89 6.50 20.20 -19.84
N ASP A 90 6.81 21.22 -19.07
CA ASP A 90 7.18 22.54 -19.60
C ASP A 90 8.44 22.51 -20.47
N LEU A 91 9.36 21.60 -20.18
CA LEU A 91 10.60 21.41 -20.93
C LEU A 91 10.46 20.51 -22.16
N ASN A 92 9.40 19.72 -22.24
CA ASN A 92 9.17 18.80 -23.34
C ASN A 92 7.75 18.90 -23.90
N PRO A 93 7.53 19.63 -25.00
CA PRO A 93 6.19 19.87 -25.56
C PRO A 93 5.50 18.58 -26.07
N ASN A 94 6.23 17.47 -26.21
CA ASN A 94 5.66 16.18 -26.59
C ASN A 94 5.21 15.34 -25.37
N MET A 95 5.47 15.83 -24.16
CA MET A 95 5.08 15.12 -22.94
C MET A 95 3.66 15.53 -22.54
N GLN A 96 2.84 14.54 -22.27
CA GLN A 96 1.48 14.73 -21.78
C GLN A 96 1.35 14.19 -20.36
N GLN A 97 0.56 14.86 -19.54
CA GLN A 97 0.26 14.44 -18.18
C GLN A 97 -0.48 13.10 -18.18
N ASN A 98 -0.28 12.31 -17.12
CA ASN A 98 -1.05 11.12 -16.88
C ASN A 98 -2.55 11.45 -16.80
N PRO A 99 -3.43 10.59 -17.34
CA PRO A 99 -4.87 10.82 -17.28
C PRO A 99 -5.38 11.05 -15.85
N GLY A 100 -6.19 12.08 -15.65
CA GLY A 100 -6.79 12.40 -14.36
C GLY A 100 -6.08 13.49 -13.55
N TYR A 101 -4.92 13.97 -14.01
CA TYR A 101 -4.18 15.10 -13.42
C TYR A 101 -4.28 16.37 -14.27
#